data_9c8870febf4930afeb14ebf9fea65ebd
#
_entry.id   9c8870febf4930afeb14ebf9fea65ebd
#
_cell.length_a   1.000
_cell.length_b   1.000
_cell.length_c   1.000
_cell.angle_alpha   90.00
_cell.angle_beta   90.00
_cell.angle_gamma   90.00
#
_symmetry.space_group_name_H-M   'P 1'
#
loop_
_entity.id
_entity.type
_entity.pdbx_description
1 polymer ?
#
loop_
_entity_poly.entity_id
_entity_poly.type
_entity_poly.pdbx_seq_one_letter_code
_entity_poly.pdbx_strand_id
1 'polypeptide(L)'
;MKFYGYRRADGSVGCRNLVAVIPSVVCAADVAQAIVQNVQGAVGLFHHQGCSQLPPDLKRVTDTLIGLALNPNVGAVLIVSLGCEGTDYARMFQEIQAAGKPVEIIGIQKLGGVSKAIAAGIDAAAGLVRKISGQQREEADLSEVVLSIKCGASDATSGMASNCALGYAADKLVSLGGTVIFGETTEFIGAEHILMRRAVNQEVADRIGFIVNWMETRAKSLGCDMRKGQPTPGNIEGGLSSIEEKSLGAILKSGTSPIQGVMEYPERVRTSEEIKKGLWIKDTPGREPEILTGMACSGAQIMM
;
A
#
# COMPACT_ATOMS: atom_id res chain seq x y z
N MET A 1 6.21 -21.56 -11.37
CA MET A 1 6.75 -20.52 -12.31
C MET A 1 7.63 -19.60 -11.49
N LYS A 2 8.79 -19.19 -12.03
CA LYS A 2 9.84 -18.53 -11.27
C LYS A 2 10.13 -17.12 -11.77
N PHE A 3 10.68 -16.27 -10.90
CA PHE A 3 11.21 -14.94 -11.21
C PHE A 3 12.52 -14.71 -10.45
N TYR A 4 13.22 -13.62 -10.76
CA TYR A 4 14.44 -13.24 -10.05
C TYR A 4 14.20 -11.99 -9.23
N GLY A 5 14.43 -12.07 -7.91
CA GLY A 5 14.21 -10.99 -6.95
C GLY A 5 15.26 -10.93 -5.86
N TYR A 6 15.13 -9.92 -5.00
CA TYR A 6 16.04 -9.68 -3.89
C TYR A 6 15.44 -10.27 -2.61
N ARG A 7 16.03 -11.34 -2.09
CA ARG A 7 15.56 -11.97 -0.85
C ARG A 7 15.92 -11.10 0.36
N ARG A 8 14.95 -10.93 1.23
CA ARG A 8 15.11 -10.18 2.48
C ARG A 8 15.35 -11.13 3.66
N ALA A 9 15.85 -10.58 4.77
CA ALA A 9 16.13 -11.36 5.97
C ALA A 9 14.87 -12.01 6.58
N ASP A 10 13.69 -11.38 6.40
CA ASP A 10 12.39 -11.93 6.80
C ASP A 10 11.84 -12.99 5.84
N GLY A 11 12.60 -13.39 4.83
CA GLY A 11 12.23 -14.37 3.81
C GLY A 11 11.43 -13.81 2.64
N SER A 12 10.93 -12.58 2.70
CA SER A 12 10.22 -11.95 1.57
C SER A 12 11.15 -11.65 0.39
N VAL A 13 10.58 -11.48 -0.82
CA VAL A 13 11.36 -11.25 -2.05
C VAL A 13 10.91 -9.96 -2.71
N GLY A 14 11.80 -9.00 -2.87
CA GLY A 14 11.54 -7.76 -3.59
C GLY A 14 11.85 -7.87 -5.08
N CYS A 15 11.02 -7.27 -5.91
CA CYS A 15 11.31 -7.06 -7.34
C CYS A 15 12.30 -5.91 -7.58
N ARG A 16 12.47 -5.04 -6.59
CA ARG A 16 13.37 -3.89 -6.57
C ARG A 16 14.30 -3.95 -5.36
N ASN A 17 15.35 -3.11 -5.37
CA ASN A 17 16.29 -2.97 -4.25
C ASN A 17 16.54 -1.49 -4.01
N LEU A 18 15.59 -0.82 -3.37
CA LEU A 18 15.56 0.63 -3.21
C LEU A 18 15.98 1.03 -1.80
N VAL A 19 16.61 2.19 -1.65
CA VAL A 19 16.75 2.88 -0.37
C VAL A 19 15.56 3.81 -0.20
N ALA A 20 14.71 3.56 0.79
CA ALA A 20 13.59 4.43 1.09
C ALA A 20 14.03 5.55 2.05
N VAL A 21 13.81 6.80 1.67
CA VAL A 21 13.97 7.98 2.54
C VAL A 21 12.59 8.39 3.02
N ILE A 22 12.33 8.22 4.32
CA ILE A 22 11.01 8.37 4.91
C ILE A 22 11.04 9.53 5.93
N PRO A 23 10.39 10.67 5.64
CA PRO A 23 10.17 11.67 6.67
C PRO A 23 9.21 11.11 7.73
N SER A 24 9.51 11.27 9.01
CA SER A 24 8.61 10.86 10.10
C SER A 24 7.41 11.81 10.25
N VAL A 25 7.50 13.01 9.69
CA VAL A 25 6.50 14.07 9.74
C VAL A 25 6.57 14.93 8.48
N VAL A 26 5.46 15.54 8.09
CA VAL A 26 5.39 16.43 6.92
C VAL A 26 6.48 17.51 6.92
N CYS A 27 6.80 18.10 8.08
CA CYS A 27 7.82 19.15 8.19
C CYS A 27 9.25 18.69 7.83
N ALA A 28 9.50 17.40 7.77
CA ALA A 28 10.77 16.82 7.32
C ALA A 28 10.78 16.45 5.82
N ALA A 29 9.66 16.63 5.11
CA ALA A 29 9.51 16.19 3.73
C ALA A 29 10.48 16.90 2.77
N ASP A 30 10.69 18.21 2.89
CA ASP A 30 11.57 18.96 2.03
C ASP A 30 13.05 18.53 2.20
N VAL A 31 13.47 18.23 3.44
CA VAL A 31 14.80 17.68 3.72
C VAL A 31 14.94 16.29 3.07
N ALA A 32 13.94 15.42 3.25
CA ALA A 32 13.94 14.10 2.63
C ALA A 32 13.97 14.21 1.10
N GLN A 33 13.23 15.14 0.51
CA GLN A 33 13.24 15.39 -0.93
C GLN A 33 14.60 15.85 -1.44
N ALA A 34 15.24 16.80 -0.74
CA ALA A 34 16.57 17.27 -1.10
C ALA A 34 17.63 16.15 -1.04
N ILE A 35 17.52 15.23 -0.07
CA ILE A 35 18.39 14.05 0.01
C ILE A 35 18.20 13.15 -1.21
N VAL A 36 16.95 12.80 -1.54
CA VAL A 36 16.63 11.90 -2.66
C VAL A 36 17.10 12.47 -4.01
N GLN A 37 16.98 13.78 -4.22
CA GLN A 37 17.42 14.44 -5.45
C GLN A 37 18.93 14.34 -5.66
N ASN A 38 19.71 14.10 -4.60
CA ASN A 38 21.17 14.03 -4.64
C ASN A 38 21.74 12.61 -4.54
N VAL A 39 20.90 11.58 -4.37
CA VAL A 39 21.35 10.19 -4.20
C VAL A 39 20.64 9.26 -5.17
N GLN A 40 21.34 8.83 -6.21
CA GLN A 40 20.82 7.84 -7.14
C GLN A 40 20.57 6.48 -6.43
N GLY A 41 19.41 5.89 -6.64
CA GLY A 41 18.98 4.65 -5.97
C GLY A 41 18.19 4.87 -4.68
N ALA A 42 18.07 6.12 -4.21
CA ALA A 42 17.16 6.49 -3.14
C ALA A 42 15.79 6.93 -3.71
N VAL A 43 14.72 6.63 -2.98
CA VAL A 43 13.35 7.04 -3.29
C VAL A 43 12.70 7.65 -2.06
N GLY A 44 11.95 8.74 -2.24
CA GLY A 44 11.25 9.40 -1.15
C GLY A 44 9.84 8.84 -0.98
N LEU A 45 9.45 8.56 0.26
CA LEU A 45 8.08 8.20 0.62
C LEU A 45 7.43 9.37 1.36
N PHE A 46 7.10 10.42 0.60
CA PHE A 46 6.59 11.67 1.16
C PHE A 46 5.12 11.58 1.55
N HIS A 47 4.75 12.28 2.63
CA HIS A 47 3.39 12.34 3.13
C HIS A 47 3.15 13.67 3.86
N HIS A 48 1.89 13.99 4.14
CA HIS A 48 1.47 15.23 4.82
C HIS A 48 0.98 15.01 6.26
N GLN A 49 1.39 13.92 6.89
CA GLN A 49 0.92 13.48 8.21
C GLN A 49 2.01 13.66 9.29
N GLY A 50 1.68 13.26 10.53
CA GLY A 50 2.64 13.08 11.62
C GLY A 50 2.70 14.22 12.62
N CYS A 51 1.85 15.26 12.48
CA CYS A 51 1.75 16.37 13.40
C CYS A 51 0.29 16.76 13.64
N SER A 52 -0.03 17.18 14.88
CA SER A 52 -1.36 17.68 15.26
C SER A 52 -2.53 16.74 14.95
N GLN A 53 -2.31 15.45 15.13
CA GLN A 53 -3.30 14.40 14.93
C GLN A 53 -3.67 13.73 16.26
N LEU A 54 -4.84 13.09 16.29
CA LEU A 54 -5.26 12.30 17.45
C LEU A 54 -4.40 11.02 17.58
N PRO A 55 -4.21 10.50 18.81
CA PRO A 55 -3.37 9.32 19.02
C PRO A 55 -3.70 8.11 18.14
N PRO A 56 -4.98 7.74 17.87
CA PRO A 56 -5.30 6.64 16.96
C PRO A 56 -4.82 6.90 15.53
N ASP A 57 -4.90 8.15 15.04
CA ASP A 57 -4.44 8.52 13.70
C ASP A 57 -2.92 8.49 13.61
N LEU A 58 -2.22 9.03 14.65
CA LEU A 58 -0.76 8.95 14.74
C LEU A 58 -0.25 7.50 14.76
N LYS A 59 -0.96 6.63 15.48
CA LYS A 59 -0.65 5.20 15.48
C LYS A 59 -0.80 4.61 14.08
N ARG A 60 -1.90 4.91 13.36
CA ARG A 60 -2.13 4.44 12.00
C ARG A 60 -1.06 4.96 11.04
N VAL A 61 -0.67 6.23 11.16
CA VAL A 61 0.43 6.81 10.36
C VAL A 61 1.74 6.06 10.63
N THR A 62 2.11 5.88 11.90
CA THR A 62 3.33 5.15 12.29
C THR A 62 3.32 3.73 11.73
N ASP A 63 2.23 2.98 11.91
CA ASP A 63 2.07 1.61 11.40
C ASP A 63 2.19 1.55 9.87
N THR A 64 1.61 2.54 9.17
CA THR A 64 1.70 2.65 7.71
C THR A 64 3.13 2.91 7.25
N LEU A 65 3.85 3.85 7.88
CA LEU A 65 5.24 4.14 7.56
C LEU A 65 6.16 2.94 7.82
N ILE A 66 5.92 2.19 8.89
CA ILE A 66 6.61 0.91 9.16
C ILE A 66 6.31 -0.08 8.03
N GLY A 67 5.05 -0.25 7.65
CA GLY A 67 4.67 -1.14 6.56
C GLY A 67 5.34 -0.80 5.23
N LEU A 68 5.41 0.50 4.87
CA LEU A 68 6.11 0.99 3.70
C LEU A 68 7.62 0.70 3.77
N ALA A 69 8.25 0.96 4.92
CA ALA A 69 9.66 0.67 5.15
C ALA A 69 9.97 -0.83 5.04
N LEU A 70 9.03 -1.67 5.46
CA LEU A 70 9.14 -3.12 5.42
C LEU A 70 8.70 -3.74 4.09
N ASN A 71 8.22 -2.93 3.11
CA ASN A 71 7.92 -3.45 1.77
C ASN A 71 9.13 -4.22 1.20
N PRO A 72 8.93 -5.40 0.58
CA PRO A 72 10.04 -6.19 0.03
C PRO A 72 10.90 -5.47 -1.02
N ASN A 73 10.35 -4.49 -1.73
CA ASN A 73 11.09 -3.67 -2.70
C ASN A 73 12.10 -2.71 -2.05
N VAL A 74 11.95 -2.45 -0.76
CA VAL A 74 12.85 -1.61 0.03
C VAL A 74 13.97 -2.47 0.62
N GLY A 75 15.20 -2.18 0.22
CA GLY A 75 16.41 -2.88 0.70
C GLY A 75 17.01 -2.24 1.95
N ALA A 76 16.88 -0.91 2.10
CA ALA A 76 17.36 -0.16 3.25
C ALA A 76 16.52 1.10 3.48
N VAL A 77 16.58 1.69 4.66
CA VAL A 77 15.74 2.83 5.06
C VAL A 77 16.56 3.94 5.70
N LEU A 78 16.31 5.19 5.29
CA LEU A 78 16.73 6.37 6.01
C LEU A 78 15.48 7.08 6.58
N ILE A 79 15.38 7.18 7.89
CA ILE A 79 14.33 7.95 8.57
C ILE A 79 14.83 9.39 8.75
N VAL A 80 14.03 10.35 8.32
CA VAL A 80 14.30 11.79 8.52
C VAL A 80 13.33 12.32 9.57
N SER A 81 13.80 12.54 10.79
CA SER A 81 13.03 13.08 11.91
C SER A 81 13.22 14.58 12.05
N LEU A 82 12.21 15.26 12.57
CA LEU A 82 12.29 16.69 12.91
C LEU A 82 12.80 16.89 14.32
N GLY A 83 12.12 16.28 15.30
CA GLY A 83 12.38 16.39 16.75
C GLY A 83 11.15 16.78 17.59
N CYS A 84 10.00 17.11 16.97
CA CYS A 84 8.74 17.41 17.64
C CYS A 84 7.53 16.71 17.02
N GLU A 85 7.77 15.68 16.24
CA GLU A 85 6.72 14.89 15.59
C GLU A 85 5.90 14.07 16.59
N GLY A 86 4.66 13.80 16.20
CA GLY A 86 3.77 12.89 16.95
C GLY A 86 3.92 11.42 16.54
N THR A 87 4.54 11.12 15.41
CA THR A 87 4.83 9.74 15.00
C THR A 87 5.93 9.13 15.85
N ASP A 88 5.86 7.83 16.10
CA ASP A 88 6.86 7.08 16.86
C ASP A 88 8.00 6.58 15.93
N TYR A 89 8.89 7.49 15.56
CA TYR A 89 10.05 7.15 14.71
C TYR A 89 11.06 6.22 15.41
N ALA A 90 11.09 6.19 16.76
CA ALA A 90 11.93 5.26 17.49
C ALA A 90 11.43 3.81 17.33
N ARG A 91 10.12 3.61 17.43
CA ARG A 91 9.48 2.32 17.13
C ARG A 91 9.67 1.94 15.66
N MET A 92 9.55 2.89 14.72
CA MET A 92 9.84 2.63 13.30
C MET A 92 11.26 2.07 13.14
N PHE A 93 12.25 2.70 13.74
CA PHE A 93 13.64 2.23 13.69
C PHE A 93 13.78 0.80 14.24
N GLN A 94 13.23 0.54 15.42
CA GLN A 94 13.31 -0.76 16.09
C GLN A 94 12.67 -1.88 15.25
N GLU A 95 11.48 -1.67 14.71
CA GLU A 95 10.79 -2.68 13.90
C GLU A 95 11.50 -2.95 12.57
N ILE A 96 12.02 -1.91 11.90
CA ILE A 96 12.79 -2.06 10.67
C ILE A 96 14.09 -2.82 10.93
N GLN A 97 14.79 -2.48 12.01
CA GLN A 97 16.01 -3.16 12.43
C GLN A 97 15.76 -4.62 12.79
N ALA A 98 14.68 -4.89 13.54
CA ALA A 98 14.29 -6.25 13.94
C ALA A 98 13.95 -7.13 12.73
N ALA A 99 13.43 -6.54 11.63
CA ALA A 99 13.24 -7.24 10.36
C ALA A 99 14.52 -7.46 9.54
N GLY A 100 15.69 -7.10 10.10
CA GLY A 100 16.98 -7.29 9.45
C GLY A 100 17.29 -6.33 8.31
N LYS A 101 16.54 -5.23 8.16
CA LYS A 101 16.84 -4.22 7.15
C LYS A 101 17.82 -3.18 7.67
N PRO A 102 18.84 -2.80 6.89
CA PRO A 102 19.67 -1.65 7.20
C PRO A 102 18.82 -0.39 7.37
N VAL A 103 18.94 0.28 8.50
CA VAL A 103 18.20 1.50 8.80
C VAL A 103 19.08 2.52 9.50
N GLU A 104 18.95 3.79 9.13
CA GLU A 104 19.59 4.92 9.75
C GLU A 104 18.55 6.02 10.06
N ILE A 105 18.87 6.87 11.04
CA ILE A 105 18.05 8.03 11.40
C ILE A 105 18.89 9.29 11.37
N ILE A 106 18.38 10.35 10.76
CA ILE A 106 18.88 11.72 10.93
C ILE A 106 17.81 12.58 11.58
N GLY A 107 18.20 13.46 12.50
CA GLY A 107 17.30 14.40 13.17
C GLY A 107 17.64 15.84 12.82
N ILE A 108 16.70 16.58 12.22
CA ILE A 108 16.93 17.96 11.74
C ILE A 108 17.34 18.87 12.89
N GLN A 109 16.58 18.88 13.98
CA GLN A 109 16.88 19.71 15.16
C GLN A 109 18.20 19.24 15.84
N LYS A 110 18.40 17.93 15.95
CA LYS A 110 19.60 17.34 16.57
C LYS A 110 20.89 17.71 15.83
N LEU A 111 20.83 17.82 14.51
CA LEU A 111 21.97 18.22 13.67
C LEU A 111 22.16 19.74 13.58
N GLY A 112 21.26 20.53 14.15
CA GLY A 112 21.33 21.97 14.18
C GLY A 112 20.83 22.66 12.91
N GLY A 113 19.86 22.06 12.22
CA GLY A 113 19.10 22.66 11.13
C GLY A 113 19.15 21.95 9.79
N VAL A 114 18.39 22.50 8.86
CA VAL A 114 18.09 21.91 7.55
C VAL A 114 19.33 21.59 6.73
N SER A 115 20.23 22.56 6.55
CA SER A 115 21.42 22.38 5.69
C SER A 115 22.34 21.25 6.17
N LYS A 116 22.54 21.18 7.49
CA LYS A 116 23.35 20.09 8.08
C LYS A 116 22.66 18.74 7.97
N ALA A 117 21.32 18.71 8.14
CA ALA A 117 20.53 17.51 7.99
C ALA A 117 20.55 16.97 6.55
N ILE A 118 20.44 17.86 5.55
CA ILE A 118 20.57 17.48 4.13
C ILE A 118 21.92 16.85 3.87
N ALA A 119 23.03 17.50 4.26
CA ALA A 119 24.37 16.98 4.04
C ALA A 119 24.57 15.61 4.69
N ALA A 120 24.26 15.47 5.99
CA ALA A 120 24.34 14.20 6.68
C ALA A 120 23.43 13.12 6.08
N GLY A 121 22.23 13.51 5.62
CA GLY A 121 21.27 12.60 5.00
C GLY A 121 21.73 12.09 3.64
N ILE A 122 22.41 12.93 2.84
CA ILE A 122 23.03 12.51 1.57
C ILE A 122 24.11 11.45 1.84
N ASP A 123 24.99 11.70 2.80
CA ASP A 123 26.05 10.75 3.17
C ASP A 123 25.47 9.42 3.67
N ALA A 124 24.47 9.47 4.55
CA ALA A 124 23.79 8.30 5.09
C ALA A 124 23.07 7.50 3.98
N ALA A 125 22.27 8.18 3.15
CA ALA A 125 21.57 7.53 2.04
C ALA A 125 22.53 6.89 1.03
N ALA A 126 23.61 7.58 0.67
CA ALA A 126 24.66 7.04 -0.21
C ALA A 126 25.37 5.82 0.45
N GLY A 127 25.59 5.85 1.76
CA GLY A 127 26.10 4.72 2.54
C GLY A 127 25.17 3.50 2.45
N LEU A 128 23.87 3.72 2.63
CA LEU A 128 22.86 2.67 2.53
C LEU A 128 22.76 2.10 1.10
N VAL A 129 22.81 2.96 0.08
CA VAL A 129 22.85 2.52 -1.33
C VAL A 129 24.05 1.62 -1.58
N ARG A 130 25.26 2.03 -1.17
CA ARG A 130 26.47 1.21 -1.31
C ARG A 130 26.31 -0.15 -0.58
N LYS A 131 25.72 -0.15 0.61
CA LYS A 131 25.52 -1.36 1.41
C LYS A 131 24.66 -2.41 0.72
N ILE A 132 23.58 -1.98 0.01
CA ILE A 132 22.67 -2.89 -0.65
C ILE A 132 23.02 -3.17 -2.12
N SER A 133 23.90 -2.38 -2.74
CA SER A 133 24.24 -2.51 -4.17
C SER A 133 24.90 -3.83 -4.53
N GLY A 134 25.57 -4.48 -3.59
CA GLY A 134 26.21 -5.80 -3.80
C GLY A 134 25.24 -6.98 -3.76
N GLN A 135 24.00 -6.77 -3.35
CA GLN A 135 23.02 -7.84 -3.26
C GLN A 135 22.63 -8.33 -4.66
N GLN A 136 22.76 -9.64 -4.89
CA GLN A 136 22.37 -10.28 -6.15
C GLN A 136 20.90 -10.69 -6.11
N ARG A 137 20.31 -10.80 -7.31
CA ARG A 137 18.97 -11.40 -7.46
C ARG A 137 19.07 -12.91 -7.34
N GLU A 138 18.13 -13.51 -6.65
CA GLU A 138 17.98 -14.95 -6.49
C GLU A 138 16.69 -15.42 -7.15
N GLU A 139 16.67 -16.70 -7.54
CA GLU A 139 15.47 -17.32 -8.06
C GLU A 139 14.42 -17.45 -6.95
N ALA A 140 13.18 -17.05 -7.24
CA ALA A 140 12.04 -17.13 -6.34
C ALA A 140 10.82 -17.65 -7.09
N ASP A 141 9.87 -18.23 -6.36
CA ASP A 141 8.63 -18.74 -6.94
C ASP A 141 7.56 -17.64 -6.99
N LEU A 142 6.66 -17.69 -7.99
CA LEU A 142 5.55 -16.74 -8.09
C LEU A 142 4.60 -16.79 -6.88
N SER A 143 4.61 -17.87 -6.12
CA SER A 143 3.89 -17.95 -4.84
C SER A 143 4.38 -16.93 -3.79
N GLU A 144 5.54 -16.30 -4.00
CA GLU A 144 6.09 -15.26 -3.13
C GLU A 144 5.70 -13.83 -3.58
N VAL A 145 4.96 -13.73 -4.69
CA VAL A 145 4.51 -12.43 -5.22
C VAL A 145 3.24 -11.98 -4.52
N VAL A 146 3.22 -10.72 -4.14
CA VAL A 146 2.03 -9.98 -3.71
C VAL A 146 1.74 -8.93 -4.78
N LEU A 147 0.66 -9.13 -5.53
CA LEU A 147 0.13 -8.20 -6.51
C LEU A 147 -0.98 -7.37 -5.88
N SER A 148 -0.96 -6.07 -6.05
CA SER A 148 -2.12 -5.23 -5.75
C SER A 148 -2.74 -4.66 -7.00
N ILE A 149 -4.06 -4.49 -6.97
CA ILE A 149 -4.85 -4.05 -8.10
C ILE A 149 -5.73 -2.87 -7.70
N LYS A 150 -5.72 -1.84 -8.55
CA LYS A 150 -6.51 -0.61 -8.40
C LYS A 150 -7.13 -0.21 -9.74
N CYS A 151 -8.38 0.21 -9.73
CA CYS A 151 -9.03 0.81 -10.91
C CYS A 151 -8.42 2.17 -11.23
N GLY A 152 -8.21 2.44 -12.53
CA GLY A 152 -7.84 3.76 -13.03
C GLY A 152 -9.07 4.66 -13.22
N ALA A 153 -9.27 5.17 -14.41
CA ALA A 153 -10.53 5.83 -14.80
C ALA A 153 -11.58 4.78 -15.13
N SER A 154 -12.81 4.99 -14.65
CA SER A 154 -13.91 4.05 -14.92
C SER A 154 -14.73 4.52 -16.12
N ASP A 155 -14.83 3.67 -17.12
CA ASP A 155 -15.69 3.79 -18.29
C ASP A 155 -16.25 2.41 -18.69
N ALA A 156 -17.06 2.33 -19.72
CA ALA A 156 -17.63 1.07 -20.19
C ALA A 156 -16.53 0.06 -20.60
N THR A 157 -15.40 0.52 -21.17
CA THR A 157 -14.32 -0.35 -21.64
C THR A 157 -13.51 -0.93 -20.48
N SER A 158 -13.41 -0.22 -19.36
CA SER A 158 -12.69 -0.73 -18.17
C SER A 158 -13.36 -2.00 -17.62
N GLY A 159 -14.68 -2.04 -17.54
CA GLY A 159 -15.44 -3.22 -17.13
C GLY A 159 -15.41 -4.37 -18.15
N MET A 160 -15.44 -4.05 -19.45
CA MET A 160 -15.48 -5.06 -20.52
C MET A 160 -14.10 -5.67 -20.85
N ALA A 161 -13.02 -4.94 -20.68
CA ALA A 161 -11.69 -5.37 -21.14
C ALA A 161 -10.64 -5.36 -20.01
N SER A 162 -10.20 -4.18 -19.52
CA SER A 162 -9.04 -4.09 -18.64
C SER A 162 -9.24 -4.80 -17.30
N ASN A 163 -10.39 -4.60 -16.65
CA ASN A 163 -10.70 -5.25 -15.38
C ASN A 163 -10.83 -6.77 -15.53
N CYS A 164 -11.41 -7.26 -16.64
CA CYS A 164 -11.48 -8.68 -16.94
C CYS A 164 -10.08 -9.29 -17.13
N ALA A 165 -9.19 -8.60 -17.86
CA ALA A 165 -7.81 -9.06 -18.05
C ALA A 165 -7.03 -9.09 -16.73
N LEU A 166 -7.20 -8.07 -15.88
CA LEU A 166 -6.61 -8.04 -14.54
C LEU A 166 -7.17 -9.16 -13.66
N GLY A 167 -8.48 -9.41 -13.70
CA GLY A 167 -9.12 -10.49 -12.96
C GLY A 167 -8.58 -11.87 -13.35
N TYR A 168 -8.36 -12.09 -14.65
CA TYR A 168 -7.73 -13.32 -15.12
C TYR A 168 -6.28 -13.45 -14.59
N ALA A 169 -5.50 -12.37 -14.62
CA ALA A 169 -4.15 -12.36 -14.09
C ALA A 169 -4.13 -12.59 -12.56
N ALA A 170 -5.10 -12.02 -11.84
CA ALA A 170 -5.29 -12.24 -10.41
C ALA A 170 -5.56 -13.72 -10.11
N ASP A 171 -6.54 -14.33 -10.77
CA ASP A 171 -6.86 -15.74 -10.60
C ASP A 171 -5.67 -16.64 -10.95
N LYS A 172 -4.93 -16.31 -12.00
CA LYS A 172 -3.72 -17.05 -12.38
C LYS A 172 -2.66 -16.97 -11.30
N LEU A 173 -2.40 -15.79 -10.73
CA LEU A 173 -1.41 -15.65 -9.65
C LEU A 173 -1.86 -16.41 -8.38
N VAL A 174 -3.13 -16.33 -8.02
CA VAL A 174 -3.70 -17.08 -6.89
C VAL A 174 -3.55 -18.58 -7.11
N SER A 175 -3.83 -19.09 -8.32
CA SER A 175 -3.66 -20.50 -8.66
C SER A 175 -2.20 -20.99 -8.59
N LEU A 176 -1.24 -20.08 -8.70
CA LEU A 176 0.20 -20.33 -8.52
C LEU A 176 0.65 -20.14 -7.07
N GLY A 177 -0.28 -19.94 -6.14
CA GLY A 177 -0.02 -19.78 -4.71
C GLY A 177 0.42 -18.36 -4.31
N GLY A 178 0.34 -17.37 -5.20
CA GLY A 178 0.62 -15.97 -4.87
C GLY A 178 -0.52 -15.30 -4.11
N THR A 179 -0.30 -14.05 -3.75
CA THR A 179 -1.30 -13.21 -3.05
C THR A 179 -1.71 -12.05 -3.94
N VAL A 180 -3.01 -11.79 -3.98
CA VAL A 180 -3.59 -10.63 -4.67
C VAL A 180 -4.36 -9.79 -3.67
N ILE A 181 -4.14 -8.48 -3.69
CA ILE A 181 -4.83 -7.51 -2.84
C ILE A 181 -5.56 -6.53 -3.76
N PHE A 182 -6.85 -6.33 -3.54
CA PHE A 182 -7.60 -5.26 -4.18
C PHE A 182 -8.34 -4.43 -3.13
N GLY A 183 -8.60 -3.19 -3.43
CA GLY A 183 -9.23 -2.25 -2.50
C GLY A 183 -10.31 -1.43 -3.19
N GLU A 184 -10.46 -0.17 -2.73
CA GLU A 184 -11.48 0.77 -3.22
C GLU A 184 -12.88 0.39 -2.72
N THR A 185 -13.02 0.36 -1.36
CA THR A 185 -14.29 0.01 -0.69
C THR A 185 -15.50 0.78 -1.25
N THR A 186 -15.28 2.02 -1.70
CA THR A 186 -16.32 2.86 -2.33
C THR A 186 -16.81 2.32 -3.67
N GLU A 187 -16.02 1.52 -4.37
CA GLU A 187 -16.37 0.91 -5.66
C GLU A 187 -17.03 -0.48 -5.51
N PHE A 188 -17.33 -0.90 -4.29
CA PHE A 188 -18.10 -2.13 -4.03
C PHE A 188 -19.59 -1.85 -3.84
N ILE A 189 -19.97 -0.57 -3.65
CA ILE A 189 -21.33 -0.14 -3.34
C ILE A 189 -22.29 -0.57 -4.47
N GLY A 190 -23.28 -1.38 -4.12
CA GLY A 190 -24.25 -1.96 -5.06
C GLY A 190 -23.87 -3.31 -5.64
N ALA A 191 -22.57 -3.71 -5.54
CA ALA A 191 -22.07 -5.01 -5.99
C ALA A 191 -21.47 -5.85 -4.83
N GLU A 192 -21.51 -5.36 -3.58
CA GLU A 192 -20.96 -6.00 -2.39
C GLU A 192 -21.44 -7.44 -2.21
N HIS A 193 -22.69 -7.72 -2.53
CA HIS A 193 -23.30 -9.05 -2.40
C HIS A 193 -22.59 -10.12 -3.28
N ILE A 194 -21.94 -9.71 -4.37
CA ILE A 194 -21.17 -10.61 -5.24
C ILE A 194 -19.85 -10.98 -4.54
N LEU A 195 -19.19 -10.00 -3.93
CA LEU A 195 -17.96 -10.23 -3.16
C LEU A 195 -18.26 -11.08 -1.92
N MET A 196 -19.35 -10.80 -1.21
CA MET A 196 -19.78 -11.59 -0.04
C MET A 196 -20.00 -13.06 -0.40
N ARG A 197 -20.59 -13.37 -1.55
CA ARG A 197 -20.77 -14.77 -2.01
C ARG A 197 -19.46 -15.49 -2.32
N ARG A 198 -18.38 -14.75 -2.57
CA ARG A 198 -17.03 -15.28 -2.84
C ARG A 198 -16.19 -15.41 -1.58
N ALA A 199 -16.70 -15.00 -0.42
CA ALA A 199 -16.00 -15.12 0.86
C ALA A 199 -15.82 -16.59 1.24
N VAL A 200 -14.66 -16.93 1.83
CA VAL A 200 -14.36 -18.30 2.28
C VAL A 200 -15.22 -18.78 3.44
N ASN A 201 -15.84 -17.85 4.18
CA ASN A 201 -16.76 -18.14 5.28
C ASN A 201 -17.68 -16.94 5.54
N GLN A 202 -18.64 -17.12 6.45
CA GLN A 202 -19.63 -16.09 6.79
C GLN A 202 -19.00 -14.87 7.48
N GLU A 203 -17.99 -15.06 8.31
CA GLU A 203 -17.30 -13.95 9.01
C GLU A 203 -16.67 -12.97 8.00
N VAL A 204 -16.01 -13.49 6.97
CA VAL A 204 -15.45 -12.67 5.88
C VAL A 204 -16.55 -11.98 5.08
N ALA A 205 -17.65 -12.68 4.79
CA ALA A 205 -18.79 -12.08 4.11
C ALA A 205 -19.38 -10.91 4.91
N ASP A 206 -19.59 -11.11 6.20
CA ASP A 206 -20.12 -10.08 7.11
C ASP A 206 -19.17 -8.87 7.19
N ARG A 207 -17.85 -9.11 7.22
CA ARG A 207 -16.85 -8.05 7.24
C ARG A 207 -16.87 -7.24 5.94
N ILE A 208 -17.03 -7.87 4.78
CA ILE A 208 -17.19 -7.17 3.48
C ILE A 208 -18.43 -6.27 3.52
N GLY A 209 -19.57 -6.81 3.94
CA GLY A 209 -20.80 -6.03 4.09
C GLY A 209 -20.63 -4.85 5.05
N PHE A 210 -19.92 -5.08 6.16
CA PHE A 210 -19.67 -4.06 7.18
C PHE A 210 -18.87 -2.87 6.63
N ILE A 211 -17.74 -3.09 5.95
CA ILE A 211 -16.89 -1.98 5.45
C ILE A 211 -17.63 -1.12 4.42
N VAL A 212 -18.43 -1.74 3.56
CA VAL A 212 -19.23 -1.01 2.56
C VAL A 212 -20.34 -0.20 3.25
N ASN A 213 -21.11 -0.83 4.13
CA ASN A 213 -22.18 -0.13 4.85
C ASN A 213 -21.64 1.00 5.75
N TRP A 214 -20.50 0.79 6.40
CA TRP A 214 -19.85 1.81 7.21
C TRP A 214 -19.46 3.04 6.37
N MET A 215 -18.91 2.82 5.18
CA MET A 215 -18.53 3.90 4.25
C MET A 215 -19.75 4.71 3.81
N GLU A 216 -20.83 4.03 3.40
CA GLU A 216 -22.08 4.72 3.03
C GLU A 216 -22.69 5.48 4.20
N THR A 217 -22.72 4.86 5.39
CA THR A 217 -23.28 5.49 6.60
C THR A 217 -22.50 6.74 6.99
N ARG A 218 -21.17 6.69 6.90
CA ARG A 218 -20.31 7.85 7.15
C ARG A 218 -20.57 8.97 6.15
N ALA A 219 -20.68 8.67 4.87
CA ALA A 219 -21.00 9.67 3.83
C ALA A 219 -22.38 10.32 4.11
N LYS A 220 -23.39 9.51 4.40
CA LYS A 220 -24.73 9.98 4.74
C LYS A 220 -24.77 10.87 5.98
N SER A 221 -23.98 10.56 7.01
CA SER A 221 -23.87 11.38 8.22
C SER A 221 -23.28 12.79 7.96
N LEU A 222 -22.57 12.95 6.84
CA LEU A 222 -22.02 14.22 6.37
C LEU A 222 -22.91 14.88 5.30
N GLY A 223 -24.16 14.40 5.11
CA GLY A 223 -25.11 14.93 4.13
C GLY A 223 -24.82 14.51 2.67
N CYS A 224 -23.94 13.52 2.45
CA CYS A 224 -23.58 13.04 1.11
C CYS A 224 -24.23 11.69 0.84
N ASP A 225 -24.81 11.53 -0.37
CA ASP A 225 -25.33 10.26 -0.86
C ASP A 225 -24.44 9.73 -1.98
N MET A 226 -23.68 8.68 -1.69
CA MET A 226 -22.71 8.12 -2.64
C MET A 226 -23.40 7.48 -3.84
N ARG A 227 -24.60 6.91 -3.66
CA ARG A 227 -25.37 6.30 -4.77
C ARG A 227 -25.89 7.33 -5.76
N LYS A 228 -26.13 8.57 -5.31
CA LYS A 228 -26.52 9.68 -6.18
C LYS A 228 -25.35 10.47 -6.76
N GLY A 229 -24.19 10.41 -6.07
CA GLY A 229 -22.97 11.10 -6.50
C GLY A 229 -22.10 10.33 -7.49
N GLN A 230 -22.44 9.08 -7.78
CA GLN A 230 -21.74 8.21 -8.70
C GLN A 230 -22.71 7.52 -9.66
N PRO A 231 -22.34 7.30 -10.93
CA PRO A 231 -21.12 7.72 -11.62
C PRO A 231 -20.99 9.24 -11.77
N THR A 232 -19.76 9.73 -11.86
CA THR A 232 -19.51 11.14 -12.16
C THR A 232 -19.91 11.48 -13.60
N PRO A 233 -20.09 12.79 -13.95
CA PRO A 233 -20.38 13.17 -15.33
C PRO A 233 -19.41 12.58 -16.36
N GLY A 234 -18.09 12.55 -16.05
CA GLY A 234 -17.09 11.93 -16.93
C GLY A 234 -17.24 10.41 -17.05
N ASN A 235 -17.68 9.71 -16.00
CA ASN A 235 -17.99 8.28 -16.11
C ASN A 235 -19.23 8.02 -16.98
N ILE A 236 -20.24 8.90 -16.91
CA ILE A 236 -21.45 8.81 -17.74
C ILE A 236 -21.10 9.08 -19.22
N GLU A 237 -20.28 10.09 -19.48
CA GLU A 237 -19.76 10.38 -20.82
C GLU A 237 -18.94 9.19 -21.37
N GLY A 238 -18.21 8.49 -20.47
CA GLY A 238 -17.51 7.24 -20.77
C GLY A 238 -18.42 6.00 -20.90
N GLY A 239 -19.75 6.16 -20.86
CA GLY A 239 -20.74 5.12 -21.14
C GLY A 239 -21.29 4.38 -19.92
N LEU A 240 -21.03 4.83 -18.69
CA LEU A 240 -21.61 4.24 -17.48
C LEU A 240 -22.96 4.89 -17.12
N SER A 241 -23.92 4.09 -16.61
CA SER A 241 -25.27 4.53 -16.31
C SER A 241 -25.61 4.62 -14.84
N SER A 242 -25.05 3.75 -13.99
CA SER A 242 -25.37 3.67 -12.57
C SER A 242 -24.16 3.29 -11.71
N ILE A 243 -24.27 3.47 -10.38
CA ILE A 243 -23.23 3.05 -9.45
C ILE A 243 -23.08 1.52 -9.44
N GLU A 244 -24.18 0.79 -9.59
CA GLU A 244 -24.18 -0.67 -9.65
C GLU A 244 -23.40 -1.14 -10.89
N GLU A 245 -23.62 -0.56 -12.04
CA GLU A 245 -22.86 -0.89 -13.26
C GLU A 245 -21.38 -0.56 -13.09
N LYS A 246 -21.04 0.61 -12.54
CA LYS A 246 -19.68 1.00 -12.24
C LYS A 246 -19.02 -0.01 -11.31
N SER A 247 -19.68 -0.39 -10.22
CA SER A 247 -19.16 -1.33 -9.22
C SER A 247 -19.05 -2.75 -9.79
N LEU A 248 -20.02 -3.21 -10.57
CA LEU A 248 -19.94 -4.50 -11.27
C LEU A 248 -18.71 -4.56 -12.17
N GLY A 249 -18.45 -3.52 -12.95
CA GLY A 249 -17.26 -3.42 -13.78
C GLY A 249 -15.96 -3.39 -12.96
N ALA A 250 -15.97 -2.66 -11.84
CA ALA A 250 -14.79 -2.50 -10.97
C ALA A 250 -14.38 -3.79 -10.28
N ILE A 251 -15.31 -4.59 -9.75
CA ILE A 251 -14.98 -5.83 -9.01
C ILE A 251 -14.45 -6.94 -9.92
N LEU A 252 -14.65 -6.87 -11.25
CA LEU A 252 -14.11 -7.85 -12.21
C LEU A 252 -12.58 -7.93 -12.15
N LYS A 253 -11.90 -6.83 -11.78
CA LYS A 253 -10.43 -6.81 -11.58
C LYS A 253 -9.92 -7.82 -10.56
N SER A 254 -10.78 -8.27 -9.64
CA SER A 254 -10.44 -9.25 -8.61
C SER A 254 -10.61 -10.71 -9.06
N GLY A 255 -11.02 -10.97 -10.30
CA GLY A 255 -11.27 -12.32 -10.80
C GLY A 255 -12.40 -13.05 -10.09
N THR A 256 -12.26 -14.35 -9.96
CA THR A 256 -13.29 -15.28 -9.40
C THR A 256 -12.83 -16.03 -8.16
N SER A 257 -11.56 -15.94 -7.79
CA SER A 257 -10.97 -16.65 -6.64
C SER A 257 -11.71 -16.35 -5.33
N PRO A 258 -11.77 -17.31 -4.39
CA PRO A 258 -12.36 -17.09 -3.05
C PRO A 258 -11.60 -15.99 -2.28
N ILE A 259 -12.36 -15.09 -1.63
CA ILE A 259 -11.82 -13.99 -0.83
C ILE A 259 -11.47 -14.52 0.56
N GLN A 260 -10.19 -14.47 0.92
CA GLN A 260 -9.66 -15.03 2.17
C GLN A 260 -9.99 -14.16 3.40
N GLY A 261 -10.12 -12.84 3.21
CA GLY A 261 -10.42 -11.91 4.28
C GLY A 261 -10.37 -10.45 3.85
N VAL A 262 -10.57 -9.58 4.83
CA VAL A 262 -10.49 -8.12 4.70
C VAL A 262 -9.36 -7.61 5.58
N MET A 263 -8.40 -6.92 4.99
CA MET A 263 -7.26 -6.32 5.68
C MET A 263 -7.57 -4.90 6.12
N GLU A 264 -7.18 -4.54 7.33
CA GLU A 264 -7.16 -3.16 7.79
C GLU A 264 -6.07 -2.34 7.06
N TYR A 265 -6.23 -1.01 7.01
CA TYR A 265 -5.37 -0.13 6.22
C TYR A 265 -3.86 -0.31 6.49
N PRO A 266 -3.35 -0.37 7.74
CA PRO A 266 -1.91 -0.56 8.00
C PRO A 266 -1.48 -2.03 8.01
N GLU A 267 -2.41 -2.98 7.79
CA GLU A 267 -2.12 -4.40 7.89
C GLU A 267 -1.27 -4.90 6.73
N ARG A 268 -0.35 -5.82 7.04
CA ARG A 268 0.63 -6.35 6.08
C ARG A 268 0.40 -7.82 5.82
N VAL A 269 0.63 -8.23 4.57
CA VAL A 269 0.87 -9.65 4.25
C VAL A 269 2.20 -10.02 4.86
N ARG A 270 2.18 -10.89 5.86
CA ARG A 270 3.40 -11.42 6.48
C ARG A 270 3.78 -12.72 5.79
N THR A 271 5.09 -12.99 5.78
CA THR A 271 5.62 -14.31 5.37
C THR A 271 5.27 -15.40 6.38
N SER A 272 4.79 -15.04 7.58
CA SER A 272 4.35 -15.96 8.61
C SER A 272 2.95 -16.54 8.30
N GLU A 273 2.68 -17.71 8.84
CA GLU A 273 1.48 -18.55 8.62
C GLU A 273 0.12 -17.87 8.91
N GLU A 274 0.11 -16.66 9.47
CA GLU A 274 -1.11 -15.97 9.92
C GLU A 274 -1.95 -15.36 8.79
N ILE A 275 -1.33 -14.95 7.66
CA ILE A 275 -2.10 -14.48 6.50
C ILE A 275 -1.98 -15.51 5.38
N LYS A 276 -3.07 -16.24 5.16
CA LYS A 276 -3.18 -17.22 4.07
C LYS A 276 -2.95 -16.54 2.73
N LYS A 277 -2.21 -17.21 1.84
CA LYS A 277 -2.08 -16.81 0.44
C LYS A 277 -3.45 -16.81 -0.25
N GLY A 278 -3.61 -16.04 -1.31
CA GLY A 278 -4.86 -15.96 -2.05
C GLY A 278 -5.34 -14.53 -2.28
N LEU A 279 -6.64 -14.38 -2.48
CA LEU A 279 -7.26 -13.10 -2.77
C LEU A 279 -7.74 -12.40 -1.49
N TRP A 280 -7.37 -11.14 -1.32
CA TRP A 280 -7.70 -10.32 -0.16
C TRP A 280 -8.32 -8.99 -0.56
N ILE A 281 -9.30 -8.52 0.21
CA ILE A 281 -9.75 -7.14 0.17
C ILE A 281 -8.92 -6.33 1.16
N LYS A 282 -8.54 -5.11 0.77
CA LYS A 282 -8.01 -4.12 1.68
C LYS A 282 -9.02 -2.99 1.86
N ASP A 283 -9.42 -2.72 3.10
CA ASP A 283 -10.30 -1.60 3.40
C ASP A 283 -9.55 -0.29 3.15
N THR A 284 -9.90 0.39 2.08
CA THR A 284 -9.27 1.64 1.64
C THR A 284 -10.31 2.68 1.26
N PRO A 285 -9.99 3.99 1.42
CA PRO A 285 -10.80 5.04 0.81
C PRO A 285 -10.74 4.96 -0.72
N GLY A 286 -11.51 5.80 -1.40
CA GLY A 286 -11.58 5.86 -2.87
C GLY A 286 -10.59 6.83 -3.52
N ARG A 287 -9.45 7.13 -2.90
CA ARG A 287 -8.44 8.06 -3.46
C ARG A 287 -7.14 7.33 -3.75
N GLU A 288 -6.59 7.57 -4.95
CA GLU A 288 -5.42 6.87 -5.46
C GLU A 288 -4.20 6.89 -4.52
N PRO A 289 -3.75 8.05 -4.00
CA PRO A 289 -2.57 8.08 -3.14
C PRO A 289 -2.72 7.22 -1.89
N GLU A 290 -3.90 7.26 -1.26
CA GLU A 290 -4.20 6.50 -0.06
C GLU A 290 -4.32 5.00 -0.36
N ILE A 291 -4.95 4.62 -1.49
CA ILE A 291 -5.09 3.21 -1.89
C ILE A 291 -3.70 2.62 -2.13
N LEU A 292 -2.90 3.25 -2.99
CA LEU A 292 -1.57 2.76 -3.36
C LEU A 292 -0.63 2.73 -2.15
N THR A 293 -0.71 3.73 -1.26
CA THR A 293 0.04 3.74 0.00
C THR A 293 -0.33 2.56 0.88
N GLY A 294 -1.63 2.29 1.06
CA GLY A 294 -2.10 1.14 1.83
C GLY A 294 -1.66 -0.19 1.21
N MET A 295 -1.70 -0.32 -0.11
CA MET A 295 -1.27 -1.53 -0.81
C MET A 295 0.24 -1.74 -0.73
N ALA A 296 1.05 -0.69 -0.90
CA ALA A 296 2.49 -0.74 -0.69
C ALA A 296 2.84 -1.10 0.76
N CYS A 297 2.10 -0.53 1.74
CA CYS A 297 2.21 -0.88 3.16
C CYS A 297 1.96 -2.38 3.40
N SER A 298 1.01 -2.98 2.69
CA SER A 298 0.74 -4.42 2.80
C SER A 298 1.83 -5.33 2.24
N GLY A 299 2.85 -4.77 1.60
CA GLY A 299 3.97 -5.54 1.05
C GLY A 299 3.82 -5.88 -0.43
N ALA A 300 2.89 -5.25 -1.15
CA ALA A 300 2.77 -5.44 -2.60
C ALA A 300 4.09 -5.06 -3.30
N GLN A 301 4.65 -6.02 -4.05
CA GLN A 301 5.82 -5.79 -4.89
C GLN A 301 5.44 -5.20 -6.24
N ILE A 302 4.25 -5.52 -6.73
CA ILE A 302 3.71 -5.08 -8.01
C ILE A 302 2.36 -4.44 -7.76
N MET A 303 2.13 -3.27 -8.36
CA MET A 303 0.86 -2.54 -8.29
C MET A 303 0.41 -2.24 -9.72
N MET A 304 -0.82 -2.58 -10.03
CA MET A 304 -1.44 -2.42 -11.35
C MET A 304 -2.76 -1.68 -11.25
#